data_c48abb8a829a70f760b7ca101a4af4f5
#
_entry.id   c48abb8a829a70f760b7ca101a4af4f5
#
_cell.length_a   1.000
_cell.length_b   1.000
_cell.length_c   1.000
_cell.angle_alpha   90.00
_cell.angle_beta   90.00
_cell.angle_gamma   90.00
#
_symmetry.space_group_name_H-M   'P 1'
#
loop_
_entity.id
_entity.type
_entity.pdbx_description
1 polymer ?
#
loop_
_entity_poly.entity_id
_entity_poly.type
_entity_poly.pdbx_seq_one_letter_code
_entity_poly.pdbx_strand_id
1 'polypeptide(L)'
;MADFSYIVLDLEWNQPLNPDSAIREPFFFDSEIIEIGALRLDERFRETGSFKTFIRPRFYPHMNGDVVQLTKIRAQDLEKAPEFPRAYADFMEWCGENCCLCTWGPDDIPVLMDNLLMHGMDAEMPCCYDLQRIFGHEIMRDDRQCSLE
;
A
#
# COMPACT_ATOMS: atom_id res chain seq x y z
N MET A 1 7.46 23.94 -14.09
CA MET A 1 6.38 23.21 -13.40
C MET A 1 6.87 21.79 -13.15
N ALA A 2 6.64 21.26 -11.97
CA ALA A 2 6.88 19.84 -11.75
C ALA A 2 5.89 19.05 -12.59
N ASP A 3 6.40 18.10 -13.36
CA ASP A 3 5.56 17.25 -14.21
C ASP A 3 4.63 16.40 -13.32
N PHE A 4 3.39 16.22 -13.75
CA PHE A 4 2.43 15.39 -13.04
C PHE A 4 2.78 13.90 -13.22
N SER A 5 2.63 13.11 -12.15
CA SER A 5 2.94 11.69 -12.16
C SER A 5 1.76 10.84 -11.67
N TYR A 6 1.56 9.69 -12.32
CA TYR A 6 0.69 8.64 -11.81
C TYR A 6 1.57 7.62 -11.07
N ILE A 7 1.22 7.33 -9.83
CA ILE A 7 1.93 6.36 -8.99
C ILE A 7 1.05 5.12 -8.86
N VAL A 8 1.37 4.08 -9.61
CA VAL A 8 0.68 2.80 -9.50
C VAL A 8 1.24 2.08 -8.28
N LEU A 9 0.42 1.95 -7.26
CA LEU A 9 0.76 1.48 -5.92
C LEU A 9 0.19 0.10 -5.67
N ASP A 10 1.00 -0.75 -5.06
CA ASP A 10 0.63 -2.06 -4.54
C ASP A 10 1.25 -2.24 -3.16
N LEU A 11 0.47 -2.69 -2.20
CA LEU A 11 0.88 -2.88 -0.81
C LEU A 11 0.75 -4.35 -0.41
N GLU A 12 1.71 -4.82 0.38
CA GLU A 12 1.60 -6.08 1.09
C GLU A 12 1.52 -5.81 2.59
N TRP A 13 0.68 -6.56 3.29
CA TRP A 13 0.51 -6.39 4.74
C TRP A 13 0.46 -7.72 5.49
N ASN A 14 0.97 -7.68 6.72
CA ASN A 14 0.87 -8.76 7.67
C ASN A 14 -0.41 -8.65 8.50
N GLN A 15 -0.86 -9.76 9.02
CA GLN A 15 -2.05 -9.89 9.85
C GLN A 15 -1.71 -10.53 11.18
N PRO A 16 -2.54 -10.35 12.23
CA PRO A 16 -2.36 -11.08 13.48
C PRO A 16 -2.39 -12.59 13.26
N LEU A 17 -1.64 -13.35 14.07
CA LEU A 17 -1.62 -14.83 14.01
C LEU A 17 -2.97 -15.45 14.32
N ASN A 18 -3.75 -14.77 15.17
CA ASN A 18 -5.11 -15.12 15.51
C ASN A 18 -6.00 -13.90 15.27
N PRO A 19 -7.08 -14.00 14.47
CA PRO A 19 -8.01 -12.90 14.23
C PRO A 19 -8.56 -12.25 15.51
N ASP A 20 -8.75 -13.04 16.58
CA ASP A 20 -9.21 -12.53 17.87
C ASP A 20 -8.19 -11.63 18.59
N SER A 21 -6.92 -11.69 18.19
CA SER A 21 -5.85 -10.83 18.71
C SER A 21 -5.66 -9.53 17.92
N ALA A 22 -6.52 -9.23 16.96
CA ALA A 22 -6.50 -7.97 16.25
C ALA A 22 -6.68 -6.78 17.22
N ILE A 23 -5.93 -5.72 17.00
CA ILE A 23 -6.01 -4.48 17.77
C ILE A 23 -7.38 -3.85 17.53
N ARG A 24 -8.07 -3.43 18.62
CA ARG A 24 -9.43 -2.87 18.54
C ARG A 24 -9.51 -1.41 18.99
N GLU A 25 -8.46 -0.92 19.65
CA GLU A 25 -8.37 0.45 20.14
C GLU A 25 -7.10 1.13 19.56
N PRO A 26 -7.19 2.36 19.08
CA PRO A 26 -8.35 3.26 19.03
C PRO A 26 -9.36 2.91 17.92
N PHE A 27 -9.05 2.01 17.02
CA PHE A 27 -9.93 1.48 15.98
C PHE A 27 -9.50 0.05 15.63
N PHE A 28 -10.33 -0.66 14.86
CA PHE A 28 -9.99 -2.01 14.42
C PHE A 28 -8.82 -1.96 13.42
N PHE A 29 -7.73 -2.62 13.77
CA PHE A 29 -6.53 -2.68 12.95
C PHE A 29 -6.02 -4.13 12.89
N ASP A 30 -5.97 -4.69 11.70
CA ASP A 30 -5.54 -6.07 11.44
C ASP A 30 -4.59 -6.21 10.25
N SER A 31 -4.20 -5.10 9.63
CA SER A 31 -3.47 -5.07 8.37
C SER A 31 -2.26 -4.12 8.47
N GLU A 32 -1.12 -4.66 8.92
CA GLU A 32 0.12 -3.89 9.06
C GLU A 32 0.98 -4.00 7.81
N ILE A 33 1.25 -2.89 7.14
CA ILE A 33 2.02 -2.87 5.89
C ILE A 33 3.46 -3.34 6.11
N ILE A 34 3.90 -4.27 5.26
CA ILE A 34 5.25 -4.87 5.26
C ILE A 34 6.02 -4.63 3.96
N GLU A 35 5.34 -4.20 2.89
CA GLU A 35 5.99 -3.80 1.63
C GLU A 35 5.19 -2.70 0.96
N ILE A 36 5.91 -1.73 0.39
CA ILE A 36 5.39 -0.77 -0.58
C ILE A 36 6.09 -1.04 -1.90
N GLY A 37 5.32 -1.32 -2.94
CA GLY A 37 5.76 -1.40 -4.32
C GLY A 37 5.05 -0.36 -5.17
N ALA A 38 5.77 0.34 -6.06
CA ALA A 38 5.15 1.33 -6.92
C ALA A 38 5.91 1.53 -8.23
N LEU A 39 5.15 1.91 -9.26
CA LEU A 39 5.66 2.39 -10.54
C LEU A 39 5.25 3.84 -10.73
N ARG A 40 6.16 4.67 -11.25
CA ARG A 40 5.85 6.04 -11.65
C ARG A 40 5.65 6.10 -13.15
N LEU A 41 4.54 6.66 -13.56
CA LEU A 41 4.22 6.93 -14.95
C LEU A 41 4.13 8.45 -15.17
N ASP A 42 4.58 8.91 -16.33
CA ASP A 42 4.40 10.29 -16.77
C ASP A 42 2.97 10.55 -17.29
N GLU A 43 2.68 11.78 -17.72
CA GLU A 43 1.39 12.17 -18.28
C GLU A 43 1.00 11.39 -19.56
N ARG A 44 1.96 10.71 -20.18
CA ARG A 44 1.76 9.85 -21.36
C ARG A 44 1.73 8.37 -20.98
N PHE A 45 1.60 8.06 -19.68
CA PHE A 45 1.61 6.71 -19.13
C PHE A 45 2.88 5.90 -19.42
N ARG A 46 4.03 6.56 -19.62
CA ARG A 46 5.32 5.88 -19.78
C ARG A 46 5.96 5.73 -18.43
N GLU A 47 6.50 4.55 -18.16
CA GLU A 47 7.26 4.30 -16.92
C GLU A 47 8.50 5.20 -16.85
N THR A 48 8.63 5.91 -15.74
CA THR A 48 9.74 6.80 -15.46
C THR A 48 10.53 6.43 -14.21
N GLY A 49 10.07 5.43 -13.47
CA GLY A 49 10.76 4.91 -12.30
C GLY A 49 9.94 3.88 -11.53
N SER A 50 10.63 3.20 -10.63
CA SER A 50 10.02 2.25 -9.71
C SER A 50 10.53 2.47 -8.28
N PHE A 51 9.71 2.09 -7.31
CA PHE A 51 10.03 2.13 -5.89
C PHE A 51 9.63 0.80 -5.26
N LYS A 52 10.50 0.29 -4.40
CA LYS A 52 10.18 -0.88 -3.59
C LYS A 52 10.91 -0.81 -2.26
N THR A 53 10.17 -1.01 -1.17
CA THR A 53 10.76 -1.13 0.15
C THR A 53 10.00 -2.14 0.99
N PHE A 54 10.74 -2.96 1.75
CA PHE A 54 10.18 -3.69 2.86
C PHE A 54 10.02 -2.77 4.07
N ILE A 55 9.13 -3.17 4.98
CA ILE A 55 8.84 -2.44 6.22
C ILE A 55 8.86 -3.42 7.37
N ARG A 56 9.62 -3.07 8.42
CA ARG A 56 9.65 -3.87 9.63
C ARG A 56 8.38 -3.65 10.44
N PRO A 57 7.55 -4.69 10.66
CA PRO A 57 6.31 -4.57 11.39
C PRO A 57 6.58 -4.26 12.88
N ARG A 58 5.74 -3.39 13.45
CA ARG A 58 5.78 -2.99 14.87
C ARG A 58 4.67 -3.64 15.68
N PHE A 59 3.47 -3.72 15.11
CA PHE A 59 2.27 -4.17 15.81
C PHE A 59 2.08 -5.68 15.72
N TYR A 60 2.39 -6.26 14.57
CA TYR A 60 2.34 -7.70 14.31
C TYR A 60 3.72 -8.22 13.87
N PRO A 61 4.69 -8.31 14.82
CA PRO A 61 6.08 -8.65 14.48
C PRO A 61 6.26 -10.11 14.04
N HIS A 62 5.31 -10.97 14.35
CA HIS A 62 5.33 -12.37 13.92
C HIS A 62 4.53 -12.52 12.62
N MET A 63 5.19 -13.04 11.60
CA MET A 63 4.57 -13.20 10.29
C MET A 63 3.47 -14.27 10.29
N ASN A 64 2.30 -13.90 9.83
CA ASN A 64 1.20 -14.83 9.61
C ASN A 64 1.55 -15.80 8.47
N GLY A 65 1.31 -17.10 8.68
CA GLY A 65 1.70 -18.15 7.73
C GLY A 65 1.02 -18.02 6.37
N ASP A 66 -0.24 -17.61 6.33
CA ASP A 66 -0.98 -17.42 5.07
C ASP A 66 -0.41 -16.23 4.29
N VAL A 67 -0.02 -15.16 4.99
CA VAL A 67 0.65 -14.00 4.38
C VAL A 67 1.99 -14.41 3.78
N VAL A 68 2.81 -15.17 4.52
CA VAL A 68 4.07 -15.70 4.00
C VAL A 68 3.87 -16.58 2.76
N GLN A 69 2.83 -17.41 2.79
CA GLN A 69 2.52 -18.28 1.65
C GLN A 69 2.10 -17.48 0.41
N LEU A 70 1.34 -16.42 0.59
CA LEU A 70 0.83 -15.56 -0.48
C LEU A 70 1.93 -14.66 -1.06
N THR A 71 2.58 -13.88 -0.18
CA THR A 71 3.53 -12.83 -0.58
C THR A 71 4.95 -13.33 -0.80
N LYS A 72 5.31 -14.48 -0.21
CA LYS A 72 6.67 -15.02 -0.11
C LYS A 72 7.63 -14.19 0.76
N ILE A 73 7.13 -13.14 1.42
CA ILE A 73 7.90 -12.31 2.34
C ILE A 73 8.02 -13.04 3.69
N ARG A 74 9.25 -13.18 4.18
CA ARG A 74 9.56 -13.87 5.43
C ARG A 74 10.07 -12.89 6.48
N ALA A 75 9.99 -13.25 7.75
CA ALA A 75 10.46 -12.42 8.86
C ALA A 75 11.91 -11.94 8.66
N GLN A 76 12.80 -12.82 8.17
CA GLN A 76 14.21 -12.47 7.89
C GLN A 76 14.38 -11.36 6.85
N ASP A 77 13.44 -11.21 5.91
CA ASP A 77 13.47 -10.19 4.86
C ASP A 77 13.16 -8.81 5.45
N LEU A 78 12.45 -8.78 6.60
CA LEU A 78 11.99 -7.56 7.27
C LEU A 78 12.88 -7.10 8.43
N GLU A 79 13.80 -7.94 8.93
CA GLU A 79 14.60 -7.65 10.13
C GLU A 79 15.38 -6.33 10.06
N LYS A 80 15.94 -6.04 8.88
CA LYS A 80 16.77 -4.84 8.63
C LYS A 80 16.01 -3.75 7.88
N ALA A 81 14.72 -3.96 7.61
CA ALA A 81 13.90 -2.97 6.93
C ALA A 81 13.63 -1.76 7.82
N PRO A 82 13.39 -0.59 7.25
CA PRO A 82 12.96 0.58 8.01
C PRO A 82 11.58 0.35 8.64
N GLU A 83 11.26 1.09 9.68
CA GLU A 83 9.89 1.16 10.20
C GLU A 83 9.00 1.99 9.28
N PHE A 84 7.69 1.81 9.40
CA PHE A 84 6.70 2.43 8.51
C PHE A 84 6.84 3.95 8.36
N PRO A 85 7.03 4.77 9.42
CA PRO A 85 7.15 6.20 9.26
C PRO A 85 8.31 6.62 8.34
N ARG A 86 9.44 5.93 8.43
CA ARG A 86 10.59 6.19 7.57
C ARG A 86 10.35 5.73 6.13
N ALA A 87 9.85 4.51 5.96
CA ALA A 87 9.55 3.95 4.64
C ALA A 87 8.52 4.81 3.88
N TYR A 88 7.48 5.27 4.58
CA TYR A 88 6.46 6.14 4.00
C TYR A 88 7.01 7.51 3.62
N ALA A 89 7.87 8.11 4.45
CA ALA A 89 8.52 9.38 4.13
C ALA A 89 9.39 9.26 2.87
N ASP A 90 10.20 8.20 2.76
CA ASP A 90 11.03 7.93 1.58
C ASP A 90 10.16 7.69 0.34
N PHE A 91 9.03 6.99 0.49
CA PHE A 91 8.06 6.77 -0.60
C PHE A 91 7.45 8.10 -1.08
N MET A 92 6.98 8.95 -0.16
CA MET A 92 6.37 10.24 -0.52
C MET A 92 7.40 11.21 -1.14
N GLU A 93 8.64 11.21 -0.67
CA GLU A 93 9.73 11.96 -1.30
C GLU A 93 9.97 11.49 -2.74
N TRP A 94 9.97 10.17 -2.96
CA TRP A 94 10.08 9.61 -4.30
C TRP A 94 8.86 9.93 -5.18
N CYS A 95 7.64 9.95 -4.64
CA CYS A 95 6.43 10.32 -5.40
C CYS A 95 6.50 11.76 -5.92
N GLY A 96 7.07 12.69 -5.14
CA GLY A 96 7.05 14.12 -5.44
C GLY A 96 5.72 14.78 -5.08
N GLU A 97 5.64 16.10 -5.28
CA GLU A 97 4.50 16.90 -4.84
C GLU A 97 3.30 16.85 -5.78
N ASN A 98 3.53 16.56 -7.07
CA ASN A 98 2.49 16.64 -8.11
C ASN A 98 2.16 15.24 -8.66
N CYS A 99 1.47 14.45 -7.86
CA CYS A 99 1.14 13.07 -8.21
C CYS A 99 -0.25 12.65 -7.77
N CYS A 100 -0.73 11.53 -8.30
CA CYS A 100 -1.87 10.79 -7.76
C CYS A 100 -1.51 9.33 -7.54
N LEU A 101 -2.08 8.71 -6.51
CA LEU A 101 -1.96 7.29 -6.23
C LEU A 101 -3.02 6.52 -7.00
N CYS A 102 -2.62 5.46 -7.67
CA CYS A 102 -3.50 4.57 -8.42
C CYS A 102 -3.36 3.16 -7.89
N THR A 103 -4.47 2.54 -7.50
CA THR A 103 -4.48 1.16 -6.98
C THR A 103 -5.36 0.26 -7.84
N TRP A 104 -5.15 -1.04 -7.78
CA TRP A 104 -6.04 -2.02 -8.38
C TRP A 104 -6.93 -2.64 -7.30
N GLY A 105 -8.02 -1.97 -7.01
CA GLY A 105 -9.00 -2.36 -6.01
C GLY A 105 -9.11 -1.38 -4.85
N PRO A 106 -10.07 -1.63 -3.95
CA PRO A 106 -10.44 -0.68 -2.91
C PRO A 106 -9.62 -0.79 -1.62
N ASP A 107 -8.75 -1.81 -1.47
CA ASP A 107 -8.22 -2.19 -0.16
C ASP A 107 -6.94 -1.41 0.23
N ASP A 108 -6.05 -1.12 -0.72
CA ASP A 108 -4.74 -0.52 -0.43
C ASP A 108 -4.83 0.84 0.27
N ILE A 109 -5.72 1.72 -0.17
CA ILE A 109 -5.82 3.07 0.39
C ILE A 109 -6.35 3.08 1.82
N PRO A 110 -7.43 2.37 2.18
CA PRO A 110 -7.84 2.22 3.57
C PRO A 110 -6.75 1.62 4.47
N VAL A 111 -6.06 0.57 4.01
CA VAL A 111 -4.94 -0.02 4.75
C VAL A 111 -3.82 1.00 4.96
N LEU A 112 -3.48 1.80 3.94
CA LEU A 112 -2.48 2.86 4.08
C LEU A 112 -2.90 3.91 5.11
N MET A 113 -4.16 4.35 5.08
CA MET A 113 -4.72 5.31 6.05
C MET A 113 -4.63 4.77 7.48
N ASP A 114 -5.03 3.53 7.69
CA ASP A 114 -5.01 2.89 9.00
C ASP A 114 -3.58 2.80 9.55
N ASN A 115 -2.61 2.46 8.71
CA ASN A 115 -1.20 2.42 9.10
C ASN A 115 -0.67 3.83 9.46
N LEU A 116 -1.01 4.87 8.70
CA LEU A 116 -0.66 6.24 9.04
C LEU A 116 -1.20 6.63 10.43
N LEU A 117 -2.48 6.38 10.67
CA LEU A 117 -3.14 6.70 11.94
C LEU A 117 -2.57 5.91 13.12
N MET A 118 -2.29 4.60 12.94
CA MET A 118 -1.68 3.76 13.97
C MET A 118 -0.28 4.22 14.36
N HIS A 119 0.47 4.81 13.44
CA HIS A 119 1.78 5.41 13.71
C HIS A 119 1.70 6.88 14.16
N GLY A 120 0.51 7.42 14.39
CA GLY A 120 0.30 8.80 14.83
C GLY A 120 0.68 9.84 13.77
N MET A 121 0.60 9.47 12.49
CA MET A 121 0.90 10.32 11.35
C MET A 121 -0.38 10.90 10.77
N ASP A 122 -0.25 12.06 10.11
CA ASP A 122 -1.38 12.63 9.37
C ASP A 122 -1.72 11.73 8.17
N ALA A 123 -3.02 11.48 7.99
CA ALA A 123 -3.52 10.70 6.85
C ALA A 123 -3.75 11.54 5.59
N GLU A 124 -3.02 12.66 5.45
CA GLU A 124 -3.02 13.44 4.22
C GLU A 124 -2.27 12.69 3.12
N MET A 125 -2.94 12.51 2.00
CA MET A 125 -2.41 11.81 0.83
C MET A 125 -2.70 12.59 -0.44
N PRO A 126 -1.95 12.35 -1.52
CA PRO A 126 -2.35 12.77 -2.87
C PRO A 126 -3.73 12.24 -3.24
N CYS A 127 -4.32 12.74 -4.31
CA CYS A 127 -5.54 12.15 -4.85
C CYS A 127 -5.33 10.66 -5.16
N CYS A 128 -6.38 9.86 -4.97
CA CYS A 128 -6.33 8.41 -5.13
C CYS A 128 -7.39 7.94 -6.14
N TYR A 129 -7.01 7.02 -7.01
CA TYR A 129 -7.90 6.39 -7.98
C TYR A 129 -7.87 4.87 -7.84
N ASP A 130 -9.04 4.27 -7.67
CA ASP A 130 -9.24 2.83 -7.81
C ASP A 130 -9.43 2.49 -9.30
N LEU A 131 -8.36 1.99 -9.92
CA LEU A 131 -8.34 1.65 -11.35
C LEU A 131 -9.23 0.46 -11.67
N GLN A 132 -9.40 -0.49 -10.77
CA GLN A 132 -10.28 -1.64 -10.95
C GLN A 132 -11.74 -1.18 -11.09
N ARG A 133 -12.17 -0.24 -10.27
CA ARG A 133 -13.51 0.33 -10.32
C ARG A 133 -13.72 1.13 -11.62
N ILE A 134 -12.73 1.97 -11.99
CA ILE A 134 -12.80 2.75 -13.23
C ILE A 134 -12.87 1.80 -14.43
N PHE A 135 -12.02 0.78 -14.49
CA PHE A 135 -12.00 -0.22 -15.56
C PHE A 135 -13.33 -0.98 -15.64
N GLY A 136 -13.85 -1.44 -14.52
CA GLY A 136 -15.12 -2.14 -14.46
C GLY A 136 -16.28 -1.30 -14.99
N HIS A 137 -16.38 -0.06 -14.51
CA HIS A 137 -17.46 0.84 -14.88
C HIS A 137 -17.35 1.35 -16.34
N GLU A 138 -16.17 1.84 -16.75
CA GLU A 138 -15.99 2.51 -18.04
C GLU A 138 -15.77 1.53 -19.21
N ILE A 139 -15.07 0.42 -18.97
CA ILE A 139 -14.65 -0.52 -20.02
C ILE A 139 -15.57 -1.73 -20.08
N MET A 140 -15.77 -2.40 -18.95
CA MET A 140 -16.58 -3.62 -18.91
C MET A 140 -18.07 -3.35 -18.75
N ARG A 141 -18.46 -2.15 -18.33
CA ARG A 141 -19.84 -1.78 -17.97
C ARG A 141 -20.45 -2.74 -16.96
N ASP A 142 -19.61 -3.23 -16.05
CA ASP A 142 -19.94 -4.21 -15.03
C ASP A 142 -19.28 -3.76 -13.71
N ASP A 143 -20.07 -3.67 -12.66
CA ASP A 143 -19.59 -3.26 -11.33
C ASP A 143 -18.89 -4.40 -10.55
N ARG A 144 -18.69 -5.56 -11.18
CA ARG A 144 -17.95 -6.67 -10.55
C ARG A 144 -16.46 -6.36 -10.50
N GLN A 145 -15.81 -6.79 -9.43
CA GLN A 145 -14.37 -6.74 -9.31
C GLN A 145 -13.71 -7.65 -10.36
N CYS A 146 -12.83 -7.08 -11.15
CA CYS A 146 -12.03 -7.81 -12.13
C CYS A 146 -10.63 -8.07 -11.56
N SER A 147 -10.09 -9.28 -11.76
CA SER A 147 -8.68 -9.55 -11.47
C SER A 147 -7.77 -9.03 -12.58
N LEU A 148 -6.48 -8.92 -12.29
CA LEU A 148 -5.45 -8.55 -13.27
C LEU A 148 -4.94 -9.75 -14.09
N GLU A 149 -5.55 -10.93 -13.95
CA GLU A 149 -5.17 -12.12 -14.71
C GLU A 149 -5.46 -12.00 -16.20
#